data_82630a806ef088fd0cad5e31a18e899c
#
_entry.id   82630a806ef088fd0cad5e31a18e899c
#
_cell.length_a   1.000
_cell.length_b   1.000
_cell.length_c   1.000
_cell.angle_alpha   90.00
_cell.angle_beta   90.00
_cell.angle_gamma   90.00
#
_symmetry.space_group_name_H-M   'P 1'
#
loop_
_entity.id
_entity.type
_entity.pdbx_description
1 polymer ?
#
loop_
_entity_poly.entity_id
_entity_poly.type
_entity_poly.pdbx_seq_one_letter_code
_entity_poly.pdbx_strand_id
1 'polypeptide(L)'
;SRMFKKVVPVTKENHSHLFVKGTDNFLFAKDFHIAPIALKEFFRATAYYPIIFLEEPSSKEFRPVALLGLQEGENLYIDDQGKWLVPYVPAAIRRYPFTLAPTQDPNQFLICVDEESELVGTEEGNPLFTTDGELSETMEHVRKYLTELHQMEQFTHQVCKELKEMNLFTPMNLNFQNMGQTQQIRGLYLVNEENLNKLGDNDFL
;
A
#
# COMPACT_ATOMS: atom_id res chain seq x y z
N SER A 1 9.20 8.14 -6.89
CA SER A 1 10.19 7.28 -6.22
C SER A 1 9.55 5.96 -5.81
N ARG A 2 10.34 4.89 -5.76
CA ARG A 2 9.87 3.56 -5.37
C ARG A 2 10.02 3.39 -3.86
N MET A 3 8.98 2.86 -3.21
CA MET A 3 9.03 2.50 -1.79
C MET A 3 10.11 1.42 -1.55
N PHE A 4 10.10 0.38 -2.37
CA PHE A 4 11.06 -0.72 -2.28
C PHE A 4 12.24 -0.47 -3.21
N LYS A 5 13.46 -0.57 -2.68
CA LYS A 5 14.69 -0.34 -3.44
C LYS A 5 15.31 -1.63 -3.97
N LYS A 6 15.44 -2.63 -3.10
CA LYS A 6 16.03 -3.92 -3.48
C LYS A 6 15.27 -5.06 -2.83
N VAL A 7 14.27 -5.57 -3.55
CA VAL A 7 13.39 -6.64 -3.06
C VAL A 7 13.97 -7.99 -3.42
N VAL A 8 14.17 -8.82 -2.41
CA VAL A 8 14.68 -10.20 -2.56
C VAL A 8 13.87 -11.13 -1.68
N PRO A 9 13.72 -12.42 -2.06
CA PRO A 9 13.07 -13.41 -1.19
C PRO A 9 13.82 -13.55 0.13
N VAL A 10 13.08 -13.66 1.22
CA VAL A 10 13.65 -13.94 2.55
C VAL A 10 14.11 -15.40 2.57
N THR A 11 15.40 -15.61 2.81
CA THR A 11 15.98 -16.95 2.90
C THR A 11 16.83 -17.07 4.16
N LYS A 12 16.85 -18.28 4.71
CA LYS A 12 17.70 -18.61 5.85
C LYS A 12 19.19 -18.34 5.54
N GLU A 13 19.61 -18.69 4.32
CA GLU A 13 21.00 -18.55 3.89
C GLU A 13 21.46 -17.10 3.90
N ASN A 14 20.61 -16.18 3.45
CA ASN A 14 20.99 -14.78 3.27
C ASN A 14 20.54 -13.89 4.43
N HIS A 15 19.53 -14.30 5.23
CA HIS A 15 18.87 -13.38 6.15
C HIS A 15 18.80 -13.89 7.61
N SER A 16 19.46 -15.02 7.94
CA SER A 16 19.42 -15.60 9.30
C SER A 16 20.06 -14.68 10.36
N HIS A 17 20.88 -13.74 9.95
CA HIS A 17 21.58 -12.81 10.84
C HIS A 17 20.87 -11.45 10.93
N LEU A 18 19.72 -11.29 10.27
CA LEU A 18 19.04 -10.00 10.19
C LEU A 18 17.96 -9.84 11.26
N PHE A 19 17.76 -8.60 11.64
CA PHE A 19 16.71 -8.12 12.55
C PHE A 19 15.90 -7.04 11.84
N VAL A 20 14.63 -6.90 12.21
CA VAL A 20 13.79 -5.83 11.71
C VAL A 20 13.31 -4.97 12.88
N LYS A 21 13.44 -3.67 12.72
CA LYS A 21 12.97 -2.68 13.71
C LYS A 21 11.46 -2.49 13.59
N GLY A 22 10.83 -2.06 14.69
CA GLY A 22 9.43 -1.65 14.67
C GLY A 22 9.21 -0.42 13.79
N THR A 23 8.01 -0.34 13.19
CA THR A 23 7.68 0.73 12.25
C THR A 23 6.97 1.88 12.96
N ASP A 24 7.73 2.76 13.59
CA ASP A 24 7.24 4.02 14.14
C ASP A 24 7.80 5.24 13.39
N ASN A 25 8.69 5.01 12.43
CA ASN A 25 9.30 6.03 11.61
C ASN A 25 9.01 5.73 10.14
N PHE A 26 8.33 6.66 9.48
CA PHE A 26 7.83 6.50 8.11
C PHE A 26 8.62 7.33 7.08
N LEU A 27 9.85 7.74 7.39
CA LEU A 27 10.67 8.52 6.46
C LEU A 27 10.83 7.85 5.08
N PHE A 28 10.76 6.53 5.02
CA PHE A 28 10.80 5.81 3.74
C PHE A 28 9.67 6.21 2.79
N ALA A 29 8.56 6.73 3.33
CA ALA A 29 7.38 7.10 2.56
C ALA A 29 7.27 8.61 2.31
N LYS A 30 8.29 9.39 2.66
CA LYS A 30 8.22 10.86 2.59
C LYS A 30 7.99 11.40 1.17
N ASP A 31 8.39 10.66 0.15
CA ASP A 31 8.29 11.08 -1.23
C ASP A 31 7.07 10.50 -1.96
N PHE A 32 6.16 9.85 -1.23
CA PHE A 32 4.97 9.26 -1.84
C PHE A 32 3.81 10.22 -1.80
N HIS A 33 3.25 10.52 -2.98
CA HIS A 33 2.06 11.34 -3.09
C HIS A 33 0.77 10.51 -3.16
N ILE A 34 0.86 9.20 -3.37
CA ILE A 34 -0.29 8.28 -3.36
C ILE A 34 0.05 7.00 -2.60
N ALA A 35 -0.98 6.36 -2.04
CA ALA A 35 -0.86 5.04 -1.43
C ALA A 35 -2.04 4.18 -1.87
N PRO A 36 -1.81 2.93 -2.31
CA PRO A 36 -2.91 2.01 -2.59
C PRO A 36 -3.78 1.81 -1.36
N ILE A 37 -5.09 1.74 -1.57
CA ILE A 37 -6.08 1.52 -0.51
C ILE A 37 -6.96 0.34 -0.91
N ALA A 38 -7.10 -0.64 -0.04
CA ALA A 38 -8.07 -1.71 -0.23
C ALA A 38 -9.48 -1.23 0.19
N LEU A 39 -10.52 -1.75 -0.45
CA LEU A 39 -11.90 -1.35 -0.14
C LEU A 39 -12.25 -1.55 1.33
N LYS A 40 -11.72 -2.59 1.96
CA LYS A 40 -11.96 -2.84 3.40
C LYS A 40 -11.38 -1.77 4.32
N GLU A 41 -10.46 -0.95 3.80
CA GLU A 41 -9.89 0.18 4.55
C GLU A 41 -10.73 1.45 4.44
N PHE A 42 -11.70 1.53 3.52
CA PHE A 42 -12.38 2.78 3.18
C PHE A 42 -12.98 3.47 4.39
N PHE A 43 -13.65 2.73 5.25
CA PHE A 43 -14.31 3.31 6.43
C PHE A 43 -13.33 4.11 7.30
N ARG A 44 -12.10 3.60 7.46
CA ARG A 44 -11.06 4.29 8.23
C ARG A 44 -10.34 5.34 7.41
N ALA A 45 -9.99 5.01 6.18
CA ALA A 45 -9.17 5.86 5.33
C ALA A 45 -9.87 7.15 4.89
N THR A 46 -11.18 7.09 4.58
CA THR A 46 -11.94 8.26 4.12
C THR A 46 -12.07 9.34 5.20
N ALA A 47 -11.89 8.99 6.47
CA ALA A 47 -11.89 9.98 7.54
C ALA A 47 -10.68 10.93 7.48
N TYR A 48 -9.57 10.50 6.84
CA TYR A 48 -8.31 11.23 6.85
C TYR A 48 -7.77 11.58 5.48
N TYR A 49 -8.13 10.82 4.43
CA TYR A 49 -7.56 10.96 3.09
C TYR A 49 -8.64 11.17 2.05
N PRO A 50 -8.37 12.01 1.04
CA PRO A 50 -9.13 11.94 -0.20
C PRO A 50 -8.83 10.61 -0.87
N ILE A 51 -9.87 9.85 -1.24
CA ILE A 51 -9.73 8.59 -1.95
C ILE A 51 -10.20 8.80 -3.38
N ILE A 52 -9.35 8.44 -4.32
CA ILE A 52 -9.64 8.53 -5.75
C ILE A 52 -9.32 7.19 -6.41
N PHE A 53 -9.78 7.01 -7.62
CA PHE A 53 -9.45 5.83 -8.42
C PHE A 53 -8.54 6.26 -9.56
N LEU A 54 -7.49 5.48 -9.80
CA LEU A 54 -6.57 5.67 -10.91
C LEU A 54 -6.76 4.54 -11.92
N GLU A 55 -6.70 4.88 -13.21
CA GLU A 55 -6.65 3.90 -14.27
C GLU A 55 -5.20 3.58 -14.59
N GLU A 56 -4.83 2.29 -14.54
CA GLU A 56 -3.50 1.84 -14.95
C GLU A 56 -3.37 1.97 -16.47
N PRO A 57 -2.33 2.65 -16.97
CA PRO A 57 -2.19 2.90 -18.40
C PRO A 57 -2.09 1.63 -19.25
N SER A 58 -1.42 0.60 -18.75
CA SER A 58 -1.18 -0.63 -19.51
C SER A 58 -2.37 -1.58 -19.50
N SER A 59 -2.96 -1.85 -18.33
CA SER A 59 -4.04 -2.83 -18.18
C SER A 59 -5.43 -2.21 -18.32
N LYS A 60 -5.54 -0.88 -18.22
CA LYS A 60 -6.81 -0.14 -18.15
C LYS A 60 -7.67 -0.52 -16.95
N GLU A 61 -7.07 -1.11 -15.95
CA GLU A 61 -7.74 -1.46 -14.70
C GLU A 61 -7.71 -0.29 -13.72
N PHE A 62 -8.78 -0.16 -12.94
CA PHE A 62 -8.89 0.89 -11.93
C PHE A 62 -8.47 0.39 -10.56
N ARG A 63 -7.85 1.27 -9.78
CA ARG A 63 -7.51 0.97 -8.39
C ARG A 63 -7.73 2.18 -7.50
N PRO A 64 -8.22 1.99 -6.27
CA PRO A 64 -8.37 3.10 -5.32
C PRO A 64 -7.03 3.44 -4.69
N VAL A 65 -6.79 4.73 -4.51
CA VAL A 65 -5.61 5.26 -3.83
C VAL A 65 -5.99 6.41 -2.90
N ALA A 66 -5.25 6.54 -1.82
CA ALA A 66 -5.29 7.73 -0.99
C ALA A 66 -4.34 8.77 -1.57
N LEU A 67 -4.80 10.01 -1.68
CA LEU A 67 -3.93 11.13 -2.04
C LEU A 67 -3.19 11.59 -0.79
N LEU A 68 -1.87 11.46 -0.81
CA LEU A 68 -1.00 11.92 0.26
C LEU A 68 -0.37 13.28 -0.05
N GLY A 69 -0.30 13.63 -1.32
CA GLY A 69 0.17 14.90 -1.81
C GLY A 69 -0.40 15.19 -3.18
N LEU A 70 -0.19 16.40 -3.68
CA LEU A 70 -0.74 16.86 -4.95
C LEU A 70 0.23 16.71 -6.12
N GLN A 71 1.49 16.44 -5.83
CA GLN A 71 2.54 16.27 -6.83
C GLN A 71 3.52 15.20 -6.41
N GLU A 72 4.24 14.65 -7.39
CA GLU A 72 5.27 13.66 -7.11
C GLU A 72 6.30 14.19 -6.11
N GLY A 73 6.74 13.32 -5.22
CA GLY A 73 7.72 13.68 -4.20
C GLY A 73 7.17 14.36 -2.96
N GLU A 74 5.86 14.54 -2.88
CA GLU A 74 5.21 15.23 -1.75
C GLU A 74 4.32 14.28 -0.97
N ASN A 75 4.56 14.19 0.34
CA ASN A 75 3.67 13.52 1.28
C ASN A 75 3.36 14.49 2.43
N LEU A 76 2.12 14.96 2.48
CA LEU A 76 1.66 15.94 3.46
C LEU A 76 1.29 15.30 4.81
N TYR A 77 1.32 13.97 4.91
CA TYR A 77 0.92 13.24 6.12
C TYR A 77 2.09 12.79 6.97
N ILE A 78 3.31 13.22 6.64
CA ILE A 78 4.51 12.86 7.39
C ILE A 78 5.32 14.12 7.71
N ASP A 79 5.84 14.21 8.94
CA ASP A 79 6.70 15.32 9.33
C ASP A 79 8.19 15.02 9.03
N ASP A 80 9.06 16.00 9.31
CA ASP A 80 10.50 15.89 9.03
C ASP A 80 11.20 14.80 9.84
N GLN A 81 10.56 14.32 10.90
CA GLN A 81 11.11 13.28 11.77
C GLN A 81 10.56 11.90 11.44
N GLY A 82 9.70 11.80 10.46
CA GLY A 82 9.13 10.53 10.04
C GLY A 82 7.85 10.14 10.78
N LYS A 83 7.26 11.08 11.52
CA LYS A 83 6.01 10.81 12.22
C LYS A 83 4.84 10.93 11.24
N TRP A 84 3.96 9.94 11.24
CA TRP A 84 2.69 10.00 10.50
C TRP A 84 1.69 10.85 11.27
N LEU A 85 1.07 11.83 10.61
CA LEU A 85 0.34 12.91 11.28
C LEU A 85 -1.13 12.62 11.58
N VAL A 86 -1.68 11.52 11.04
CA VAL A 86 -3.06 11.10 11.32
C VAL A 86 -3.07 9.69 11.89
N PRO A 87 -4.16 9.30 12.60
CA PRO A 87 -4.17 8.02 13.33
C PRO A 87 -4.13 6.76 12.46
N TYR A 88 -4.52 6.84 11.19
CA TYR A 88 -4.54 5.67 10.30
C TYR A 88 -3.45 5.76 9.24
N VAL A 89 -2.57 4.76 9.18
CA VAL A 89 -1.57 4.61 8.13
C VAL A 89 -2.07 3.56 7.13
N PRO A 90 -2.09 3.83 5.82
CA PRO A 90 -2.53 2.83 4.84
C PRO A 90 -1.80 1.50 4.99
N ALA A 91 -2.53 0.40 4.86
CA ALA A 91 -1.98 -0.95 5.06
C ALA A 91 -0.81 -1.25 4.11
N ALA A 92 -0.87 -0.74 2.88
CA ALA A 92 0.21 -0.91 1.90
C ALA A 92 1.52 -0.22 2.31
N ILE A 93 1.45 0.80 3.15
CA ILE A 93 2.64 1.47 3.70
C ILE A 93 3.15 0.73 4.93
N ARG A 94 2.25 0.24 5.79
CA ARG A 94 2.64 -0.47 7.03
C ARG A 94 3.37 -1.78 6.78
N ARG A 95 3.23 -2.40 5.61
CA ARG A 95 3.92 -3.65 5.28
C ARG A 95 5.43 -3.49 5.12
N TYR A 96 5.90 -2.29 4.82
CA TYR A 96 7.32 -2.05 4.60
C TYR A 96 8.15 -2.48 5.81
N PRO A 97 9.27 -3.19 5.66
CA PRO A 97 10.03 -3.45 4.43
C PRO A 97 9.71 -4.80 3.75
N PHE A 98 8.58 -5.41 4.03
CA PHE A 98 8.22 -6.71 3.48
C PHE A 98 7.15 -6.61 2.40
N THR A 99 7.17 -7.57 1.48
CA THR A 99 6.13 -7.72 0.46
C THR A 99 6.05 -9.19 0.04
N LEU A 100 5.01 -9.55 -0.72
CA LEU A 100 4.88 -10.87 -1.32
C LEU A 100 5.28 -10.83 -2.79
N ALA A 101 5.91 -11.90 -3.25
CA ALA A 101 6.17 -12.14 -4.66
C ALA A 101 5.46 -13.41 -5.11
N PRO A 102 4.90 -13.42 -6.33
CA PRO A 102 4.27 -14.62 -6.88
C PRO A 102 5.32 -15.70 -7.16
N THR A 103 4.87 -16.95 -7.13
CA THR A 103 5.66 -18.11 -7.57
C THR A 103 5.02 -18.71 -8.82
N GLN A 104 5.57 -19.80 -9.33
CA GLN A 104 4.95 -20.53 -10.44
C GLN A 104 3.61 -21.13 -10.03
N ASP A 105 3.42 -21.45 -8.75
CA ASP A 105 2.14 -21.88 -8.21
C ASP A 105 1.30 -20.66 -7.84
N PRO A 106 0.11 -20.45 -8.46
CA PRO A 106 -0.72 -19.29 -8.16
C PRO A 106 -1.24 -19.24 -6.73
N ASN A 107 -1.16 -20.35 -5.98
CA ASN A 107 -1.58 -20.41 -4.59
C ASN A 107 -0.44 -20.21 -3.59
N GLN A 108 0.79 -20.00 -4.07
CA GLN A 108 1.96 -19.83 -3.22
C GLN A 108 2.65 -18.52 -3.49
N PHE A 109 3.09 -17.87 -2.40
CA PHE A 109 3.82 -16.61 -2.44
C PHE A 109 5.09 -16.72 -1.62
N LEU A 110 6.09 -15.94 -2.03
CA LEU A 110 7.32 -15.79 -1.27
C LEU A 110 7.26 -14.48 -0.49
N ILE A 111 7.66 -14.53 0.77
CA ILE A 111 7.90 -13.30 1.54
C ILE A 111 9.21 -12.72 1.07
N CYS A 112 9.19 -11.45 0.69
CA CYS A 112 10.36 -10.70 0.26
C CYS A 112 10.64 -9.55 1.21
N VAL A 113 11.89 -9.13 1.25
CA VAL A 113 12.34 -8.01 2.07
C VAL A 113 13.12 -7.03 1.21
N ASP A 114 12.99 -5.75 1.52
CA ASP A 114 13.84 -4.72 0.93
C ASP A 114 15.15 -4.71 1.71
N GLU A 115 16.20 -5.28 1.11
CA GLU A 115 17.52 -5.36 1.74
C GLU A 115 18.16 -4.00 2.00
N GLU A 116 17.76 -2.96 1.26
CA GLU A 116 18.28 -1.61 1.45
C GLU A 116 17.46 -0.77 2.44
N SER A 117 16.49 -1.37 3.11
CA SER A 117 15.72 -0.69 4.13
C SER A 117 16.56 -0.39 5.38
N GLU A 118 16.43 0.83 5.89
CA GLU A 118 17.05 1.21 7.17
C GLU A 118 16.40 0.50 8.37
N LEU A 119 15.23 -0.12 8.18
CA LEU A 119 14.56 -0.89 9.22
C LEU A 119 15.17 -2.29 9.40
N VAL A 120 15.98 -2.73 8.46
CA VAL A 120 16.62 -4.06 8.47
C VAL A 120 18.11 -3.89 8.76
N GLY A 121 18.63 -4.68 9.69
CA GLY A 121 20.02 -4.60 10.08
C GLY A 121 20.48 -5.79 10.90
N THR A 122 21.70 -5.73 11.41
CA THR A 122 22.34 -6.83 12.11
C THR A 122 22.37 -6.69 13.63
N GLU A 123 21.85 -5.59 14.18
CA GLU A 123 22.04 -5.30 15.60
C GLU A 123 20.74 -5.05 16.37
N GLU A 124 19.75 -4.39 15.77
CA GLU A 124 18.56 -3.94 16.49
C GLU A 124 17.27 -4.50 15.89
N GLY A 125 16.32 -4.81 16.77
CA GLY A 125 14.99 -5.21 16.39
C GLY A 125 14.69 -6.68 16.69
N ASN A 126 13.69 -7.21 16.00
CA ASN A 126 13.30 -8.61 16.14
C ASN A 126 14.00 -9.46 15.08
N PRO A 127 14.53 -10.62 15.43
CA PRO A 127 15.19 -11.49 14.44
C PRO A 127 14.18 -12.01 13.42
N LEU A 128 14.64 -12.22 12.19
CA LEU A 128 13.83 -12.81 11.14
C LEU A 128 13.74 -14.33 11.29
N PHE A 129 14.77 -14.94 11.88
CA PHE A 129 14.85 -16.40 12.07
C PHE A 129 15.18 -16.74 13.51
N THR A 130 14.68 -17.90 13.96
CA THR A 130 15.08 -18.46 15.23
C THR A 130 16.48 -19.06 15.15
N THR A 131 17.06 -19.41 16.30
CA THR A 131 18.37 -20.07 16.34
C THR A 131 18.37 -21.41 15.64
N ASP A 132 17.21 -22.07 15.53
CA ASP A 132 17.05 -23.33 14.81
C ASP A 132 16.87 -23.16 13.30
N GLY A 133 16.86 -21.92 12.81
CA GLY A 133 16.72 -21.64 11.39
C GLY A 133 15.29 -21.62 10.85
N GLU A 134 14.31 -21.61 11.75
CA GLU A 134 12.91 -21.44 11.39
C GLU A 134 12.55 -19.96 11.33
N LEU A 135 11.47 -19.61 10.62
CA LEU A 135 10.96 -18.24 10.67
C LEU A 135 10.55 -17.88 12.10
N SER A 136 10.92 -16.69 12.54
CA SER A 136 10.58 -16.18 13.87
C SER A 136 9.08 -15.92 14.00
N GLU A 137 8.63 -15.73 15.25
CA GLU A 137 7.26 -15.31 15.52
C GLU A 137 6.93 -13.99 14.80
N THR A 138 7.86 -13.03 14.79
CA THR A 138 7.71 -11.76 14.07
C THR A 138 7.43 -12.03 12.59
N MET A 139 8.16 -12.92 11.96
CA MET A 139 7.97 -13.24 10.55
C MET A 139 6.69 -14.02 10.28
N GLU A 140 6.21 -14.81 11.23
CA GLU A 140 4.89 -15.45 11.12
C GLU A 140 3.77 -14.38 11.15
N HIS A 141 3.90 -13.35 11.99
CA HIS A 141 2.97 -12.22 11.98
C HIS A 141 3.02 -11.44 10.65
N VAL A 142 4.22 -11.24 10.11
CA VAL A 142 4.41 -10.60 8.80
C VAL A 142 3.72 -11.42 7.70
N ARG A 143 3.92 -12.75 7.70
CA ARG A 143 3.27 -13.64 6.74
C ARG A 143 1.75 -13.49 6.78
N LYS A 144 1.17 -13.52 7.97
CA LYS A 144 -0.28 -13.39 8.16
C LYS A 144 -0.77 -12.04 7.66
N TYR A 145 -0.06 -10.97 8.03
CA TYR A 145 -0.40 -9.61 7.61
C TYR A 145 -0.39 -9.48 6.07
N LEU A 146 0.68 -9.93 5.44
CA LEU A 146 0.83 -9.86 3.98
C LEU A 146 -0.21 -10.70 3.25
N THR A 147 -0.55 -11.87 3.80
CA THR A 147 -1.58 -12.73 3.21
C THR A 147 -2.95 -12.06 3.28
N GLU A 148 -3.30 -11.49 4.43
CA GLU A 148 -4.56 -10.78 4.59
C GLU A 148 -4.64 -9.56 3.67
N LEU A 149 -3.56 -8.78 3.57
CA LEU A 149 -3.49 -7.63 2.67
C LEU A 149 -3.67 -8.06 1.22
N HIS A 150 -3.01 -9.14 0.82
CA HIS A 150 -3.15 -9.67 -0.53
C HIS A 150 -4.60 -10.06 -0.85
N GLN A 151 -5.29 -10.72 0.09
CA GLN A 151 -6.70 -11.06 -0.07
C GLN A 151 -7.58 -9.82 -0.19
N MET A 152 -7.31 -8.79 0.60
CA MET A 152 -8.02 -7.51 0.53
C MET A 152 -7.81 -6.83 -0.83
N GLU A 153 -6.58 -6.87 -1.34
CA GLU A 153 -6.24 -6.30 -2.65
C GLU A 153 -6.91 -7.05 -3.80
N GLN A 154 -6.98 -8.37 -3.72
CA GLN A 154 -7.69 -9.18 -4.73
C GLN A 154 -9.20 -8.87 -4.74
N PHE A 155 -9.81 -8.76 -3.57
CA PHE A 155 -11.21 -8.37 -3.45
C PHE A 155 -11.45 -6.99 -4.06
N THR A 156 -10.59 -6.02 -3.75
CA THR A 156 -10.65 -4.67 -4.29
C THR A 156 -10.55 -4.67 -5.82
N HIS A 157 -9.61 -5.45 -6.34
CA HIS A 157 -9.41 -5.57 -7.78
C HIS A 157 -10.66 -6.13 -8.47
N GLN A 158 -11.27 -7.15 -7.90
CA GLN A 158 -12.49 -7.75 -8.45
C GLN A 158 -13.66 -6.75 -8.46
N VAL A 159 -13.84 -6.02 -7.36
CA VAL A 159 -14.90 -4.99 -7.28
C VAL A 159 -14.67 -3.88 -8.30
N CYS A 160 -13.44 -3.40 -8.42
CA CYS A 160 -13.11 -2.35 -9.41
C CYS A 160 -13.37 -2.82 -10.84
N LYS A 161 -13.11 -4.08 -11.13
CA LYS A 161 -13.42 -4.68 -12.42
C LYS A 161 -14.91 -4.66 -12.71
N GLU A 162 -15.73 -5.02 -11.72
CA GLU A 162 -17.18 -4.99 -11.85
C GLU A 162 -17.71 -3.56 -12.02
N LEU A 163 -17.17 -2.60 -11.25
CA LEU A 163 -17.55 -1.19 -11.39
C LEU A 163 -17.23 -0.65 -12.77
N LYS A 164 -16.09 -1.05 -13.35
CA LYS A 164 -15.70 -0.66 -14.70
C LYS A 164 -16.67 -1.24 -15.73
N GLU A 165 -17.00 -2.51 -15.60
CA GLU A 165 -17.95 -3.20 -16.51
C GLU A 165 -19.33 -2.54 -16.49
N MET A 166 -19.74 -2.01 -15.33
CA MET A 166 -21.00 -1.27 -15.16
C MET A 166 -20.89 0.21 -15.50
N ASN A 167 -19.70 0.66 -15.95
CA ASN A 167 -19.44 2.06 -16.33
C ASN A 167 -19.75 3.07 -15.21
N LEU A 168 -19.36 2.74 -13.97
CA LEU A 168 -19.65 3.55 -12.79
C LEU A 168 -18.53 4.49 -12.38
N PHE A 169 -17.40 4.50 -13.09
CA PHE A 169 -16.33 5.46 -12.83
C PHE A 169 -16.60 6.76 -13.58
N THR A 170 -16.50 7.87 -12.87
CA THR A 170 -16.67 9.21 -13.44
C THR A 170 -15.33 9.94 -13.43
N PRO A 171 -14.86 10.41 -14.61
CA PRO A 171 -13.61 11.18 -14.65
C PRO A 171 -13.73 12.45 -13.83
N MET A 172 -12.63 12.81 -13.16
CA MET A 172 -12.52 14.09 -12.49
C MET A 172 -11.15 14.71 -12.76
N ASN A 173 -11.11 16.04 -12.73
CA ASN A 173 -9.87 16.79 -12.82
C ASN A 173 -9.69 17.56 -11.52
N LEU A 174 -8.47 17.55 -10.97
CA LEU A 174 -8.13 18.29 -9.78
C LEU A 174 -7.27 19.47 -10.17
N ASN A 175 -7.72 20.69 -9.83
CA ASN A 175 -6.98 21.93 -10.08
C ASN A 175 -6.45 22.45 -8.75
N PHE A 176 -5.19 22.89 -8.74
CA PHE A 176 -4.60 23.49 -7.55
C PHE A 176 -3.57 24.55 -7.91
N GLN A 177 -3.31 25.46 -6.96
CA GLN A 177 -2.32 26.52 -7.12
C GLN A 177 -0.97 26.06 -6.57
N ASN A 178 0.07 26.19 -7.37
CA ASN A 178 1.43 25.93 -6.97
C ASN A 178 2.33 27.05 -7.48
N MET A 179 2.95 27.79 -6.55
CA MET A 179 3.83 28.93 -6.86
C MET A 179 3.17 29.98 -7.79
N GLY A 180 1.88 30.25 -7.54
CA GLY A 180 1.12 31.22 -8.34
C GLY A 180 0.64 30.71 -9.69
N GLN A 181 0.91 29.47 -10.04
CA GLN A 181 0.45 28.84 -11.27
C GLN A 181 -0.63 27.82 -10.97
N THR A 182 -1.66 27.78 -11.83
CA THR A 182 -2.69 26.76 -11.76
C THR A 182 -2.17 25.47 -12.38
N GLN A 183 -2.19 24.38 -11.64
CA GLN A 183 -1.85 23.05 -12.13
C GLN A 183 -3.08 22.17 -12.12
N GLN A 184 -3.14 21.23 -13.06
CA GLN A 184 -4.24 20.28 -13.19
C GLN A 184 -3.72 18.85 -13.15
N ILE A 185 -4.35 18.03 -12.30
CA ILE A 185 -4.11 16.57 -12.27
C ILE A 185 -5.23 15.91 -13.04
N ARG A 186 -4.88 15.09 -14.03
CA ARG A 186 -5.81 14.35 -14.88
C ARG A 186 -5.67 12.85 -14.64
N GLY A 187 -6.62 12.07 -15.17
CA GLY A 187 -6.61 10.62 -15.05
C GLY A 187 -7.12 10.12 -13.72
N LEU A 188 -7.84 10.97 -13.00
CA LEU A 188 -8.49 10.63 -11.74
C LEU A 188 -9.95 10.26 -11.99
N TYR A 189 -10.48 9.35 -11.18
CA TYR A 189 -11.86 8.92 -11.29
C TYR A 189 -12.51 8.85 -9.91
N LEU A 190 -13.80 9.06 -9.88
CA LEU A 190 -14.64 8.89 -8.70
C LEU A 190 -15.71 7.85 -8.97
N VAL A 191 -16.16 7.19 -7.91
CA VAL A 191 -17.36 6.39 -7.92
C VAL A 191 -18.38 7.10 -7.05
N ASN A 192 -19.60 7.25 -7.55
CA ASN A 192 -20.69 7.82 -6.76
C ASN A 192 -20.98 6.87 -5.59
N GLU A 193 -20.98 7.42 -4.35
CA GLU A 193 -21.25 6.63 -3.14
C GLU A 193 -22.59 5.91 -3.19
N GLU A 194 -23.59 6.53 -3.77
CA GLU A 194 -24.90 5.92 -3.95
C GLU A 194 -24.82 4.67 -4.81
N ASN A 195 -24.05 4.71 -5.90
CA ASN A 195 -23.83 3.55 -6.75
C ASN A 195 -23.04 2.47 -6.04
N LEU A 196 -22.03 2.87 -5.26
CA LEU A 196 -21.23 1.93 -4.48
C LEU A 196 -22.08 1.23 -3.40
N ASN A 197 -22.95 1.96 -2.72
CA ASN A 197 -23.85 1.41 -1.70
C ASN A 197 -24.86 0.44 -2.29
N LYS A 198 -25.38 0.71 -3.48
CA LYS A 198 -26.31 -0.23 -4.16
C LYS A 198 -25.65 -1.57 -4.46
N LEU A 199 -24.37 -1.54 -4.82
CA LEU A 199 -23.58 -2.74 -5.04
C LEU A 199 -23.25 -3.44 -3.72
N GLY A 200 -22.95 -2.65 -2.69
CA GLY A 200 -22.59 -3.16 -1.37
C GLY A 200 -23.66 -4.02 -0.72
N ASP A 201 -24.93 -3.67 -0.90
CA ASP A 201 -26.05 -4.42 -0.36
C ASP A 201 -26.21 -5.81 -1.00
N ASN A 202 -25.68 -6.02 -2.20
CA ASN A 202 -25.87 -7.25 -2.95
C ASN A 202 -24.59 -8.07 -3.12
N ASP A 203 -23.43 -7.42 -3.26
CA ASP A 203 -22.21 -8.07 -3.73
C ASP A 203 -21.03 -7.98 -2.75
N PHE A 204 -21.10 -7.14 -1.73
CA PHE A 204 -19.96 -6.84 -0.86
C PHE A 204 -20.14 -7.24 0.61
N LEU A 205 -21.30 -7.76 0.98
CA LEU A 205 -21.61 -8.19 2.35
C LEU A 205 -21.36 -9.68 2.56
#